data_5948fc42cdd2b984d31d660371b1e85f
#
_entry.id   5948fc42cdd2b984d31d660371b1e85f
#
_cell.length_a   1.000
_cell.length_b   1.000
_cell.length_c   1.000
_cell.angle_alpha   90.00
_cell.angle_beta   90.00
_cell.angle_gamma   90.00
#
_symmetry.space_group_name_H-M   'P 1'
#
loop_
_entity.id
_entity.type
_entity.pdbx_description
1 polymer ?
#
loop_
_entity_poly.entity_id
_entity_poly.type
_entity_poly.pdbx_seq_one_letter_code
_entity_poly.pdbx_strand_id
1 'polypeptide(L)'
;WNERRSNAWMWTELLLVSVVMWFIVDTMYVKLHTYFEPRGFDISNTYWIRVGTLTANSPEYIQPSTRQVSAGTDMIELVERLRRHPDVEAVSLSYNSFPYNGSWNGGDVTVDTLKQFGRKYLVTPDFLRVFRYQGINGETPEQLAASLKEETVIIGDNYFEEKGVSGRSLLN
;
A
#
# COMPACT_ATOMS: atom_id res chain seq x y z
N TRP A 1 45.76 -9.70 41.94
CA TRP A 1 44.56 -10.50 41.68
C TRP A 1 43.30 -9.62 41.55
N ASN A 2 43.20 -8.52 42.32
CA ASN A 2 42.06 -7.63 42.32
C ASN A 2 41.97 -6.79 41.00
N GLU A 3 43.09 -6.31 40.47
CA GLU A 3 43.10 -5.51 39.24
C GLU A 3 42.65 -6.30 38.01
N ARG A 4 42.98 -7.57 37.87
CA ARG A 4 42.54 -8.39 36.75
C ARG A 4 41.02 -8.59 36.72
N ARG A 5 40.39 -8.73 37.90
CA ARG A 5 38.91 -8.83 38.01
C ARG A 5 38.21 -7.53 37.69
N SER A 6 38.77 -6.40 38.14
CA SER A 6 38.24 -5.06 37.83
C SER A 6 38.35 -4.76 36.35
N ASN A 7 39.46 -5.10 35.70
CA ASN A 7 39.63 -4.91 34.27
C ASN A 7 38.69 -5.81 33.42
N ALA A 8 38.51 -7.07 33.86
CA ALA A 8 37.56 -7.96 33.17
C ALA A 8 36.13 -7.45 33.24
N TRP A 9 35.73 -6.87 34.39
CA TRP A 9 34.39 -6.26 34.52
C TRP A 9 34.22 -5.06 33.58
N MET A 10 35.16 -4.15 33.52
CA MET A 10 35.12 -3.01 32.62
C MET A 10 35.03 -3.44 31.15
N TRP A 11 35.77 -4.47 30.73
CA TRP A 11 35.68 -5.01 29.37
C TRP A 11 34.30 -5.59 29.06
N THR A 12 33.69 -6.26 30.04
CA THR A 12 32.33 -6.82 29.91
C THR A 12 31.30 -5.70 29.76
N GLU A 13 31.38 -4.63 30.53
CA GLU A 13 30.51 -3.46 30.40
C GLU A 13 30.68 -2.76 29.04
N LEU A 14 31.93 -2.53 28.63
CA LEU A 14 32.19 -1.94 27.32
C LEU A 14 31.65 -2.78 26.17
N LEU A 15 31.79 -4.10 26.23
CA LEU A 15 31.28 -5.01 25.26
C LEU A 15 29.74 -4.94 25.20
N LEU A 16 29.08 -4.96 26.35
CA LEU A 16 27.62 -4.88 26.44
C LEU A 16 27.11 -3.56 25.91
N VAL A 17 27.73 -2.45 26.28
CA VAL A 17 27.36 -1.12 25.74
C VAL A 17 27.58 -1.08 24.23
N SER A 18 28.68 -1.64 23.72
CA SER A 18 28.97 -1.67 22.29
C SER A 18 27.93 -2.46 21.51
N VAL A 19 27.47 -3.62 22.03
CA VAL A 19 26.40 -4.42 21.40
C VAL A 19 25.08 -3.66 21.37
N VAL A 20 24.72 -3.01 22.49
CA VAL A 20 23.48 -2.21 22.56
C VAL A 20 23.55 -1.02 21.60
N MET A 21 24.67 -0.30 21.57
CA MET A 21 24.87 0.83 20.65
C MET A 21 24.81 0.38 19.19
N TRP A 22 25.45 -0.75 18.86
CA TRP A 22 25.38 -1.32 17.52
C TRP A 22 23.92 -1.62 17.13
N PHE A 23 23.15 -2.27 18.00
CA PHE A 23 21.74 -2.55 17.72
C PHE A 23 20.91 -1.29 17.50
N ILE A 24 21.14 -0.24 18.31
CA ILE A 24 20.45 1.05 18.14
C ILE A 24 20.80 1.69 16.79
N VAL A 25 22.09 1.74 16.45
CA VAL A 25 22.56 2.34 15.20
C VAL A 25 22.01 1.57 14.00
N ASP A 26 22.07 0.25 14.02
CA ASP A 26 21.54 -0.60 12.95
C ASP A 26 20.03 -0.40 12.76
N THR A 27 19.27 -0.42 13.87
CA THR A 27 17.82 -0.17 13.83
C THR A 27 17.51 1.23 13.29
N MET A 28 18.25 2.25 13.70
CA MET A 28 18.07 3.61 13.19
C MET A 28 18.42 3.70 11.70
N TYR A 29 19.51 3.07 11.27
CA TYR A 29 19.91 3.05 9.87
C TYR A 29 18.82 2.42 8.98
N VAL A 30 18.33 1.24 9.34
CA VAL A 30 17.27 0.56 8.60
C VAL A 30 16.00 1.41 8.53
N LYS A 31 15.57 2.00 9.65
CA LYS A 31 14.37 2.85 9.67
C LYS A 31 14.54 4.13 8.85
N LEU A 32 15.69 4.79 8.93
CA LEU A 32 15.96 5.98 8.14
C LEU A 32 16.06 5.65 6.65
N HIS A 33 16.73 4.56 6.30
CA HIS A 33 16.80 4.09 4.92
C HIS A 33 15.41 3.87 4.34
N THR A 34 14.57 3.08 5.03
CA THR A 34 13.18 2.83 4.62
C THR A 34 12.34 4.12 4.56
N TYR A 35 12.59 5.08 5.46
CA TYR A 35 11.87 6.35 5.46
C TYR A 35 12.18 7.22 4.25
N PHE A 36 13.43 7.24 3.79
CA PHE A 36 13.88 8.03 2.64
C PHE A 36 13.79 7.30 1.31
N GLU A 37 13.41 6.03 1.33
CA GLU A 37 13.24 5.24 0.10
C GLU A 37 12.10 5.82 -0.76
N PRO A 38 12.30 5.94 -2.09
CA PRO A 38 11.25 6.40 -3.00
C PRO A 38 10.03 5.48 -2.93
N ARG A 39 8.87 6.05 -2.65
CA ARG A 39 7.63 5.26 -2.43
C ARG A 39 6.90 4.91 -3.72
N GLY A 40 7.25 5.54 -4.84
CA GLY A 40 6.58 5.35 -6.12
C GLY A 40 5.12 5.84 -6.17
N PHE A 41 4.64 6.53 -5.12
CA PHE A 41 3.30 7.11 -5.04
C PHE A 41 3.28 8.37 -4.15
N ASP A 42 2.27 9.20 -4.33
CA ASP A 42 2.04 10.43 -3.55
C ASP A 42 0.62 10.41 -2.96
N ILE A 43 0.52 10.76 -1.68
CA ILE A 43 -0.75 10.86 -0.93
C ILE A 43 -1.16 12.32 -0.66
N SER A 44 -0.41 13.29 -1.18
CA SER A 44 -0.69 14.71 -0.95
C SER A 44 -2.09 15.06 -1.48
N ASN A 45 -2.87 15.77 -0.66
CA ASN A 45 -4.25 16.16 -0.97
C ASN A 45 -5.20 14.97 -1.27
N THR A 46 -4.87 13.79 -0.76
CA THR A 46 -5.72 12.61 -0.88
C THR A 46 -6.56 12.43 0.38
N TYR A 47 -7.86 12.18 0.21
CA TYR A 47 -8.80 12.00 1.30
C TYR A 47 -9.45 10.63 1.22
N TRP A 48 -9.55 9.98 2.35
CA TRP A 48 -10.30 8.73 2.48
C TRP A 48 -11.71 9.02 2.96
N ILE A 49 -12.70 8.69 2.13
CA ILE A 49 -14.11 8.81 2.46
C ILE A 49 -14.63 7.44 2.90
N ARG A 50 -15.04 7.34 4.14
CA ARG A 50 -15.68 6.14 4.67
C ARG A 50 -17.18 6.31 4.63
N VAL A 51 -17.84 5.44 3.92
CA VAL A 51 -19.30 5.39 3.84
C VAL A 51 -19.81 4.40 4.87
N GLY A 52 -20.79 4.81 5.65
CA GLY A 52 -21.50 3.96 6.60
C GLY A 52 -22.93 3.69 6.14
N THR A 53 -23.54 2.63 6.64
CA THR A 53 -24.97 2.39 6.47
C THR A 53 -25.76 3.13 7.54
N LEU A 54 -26.89 3.72 7.15
CA LEU A 54 -27.83 4.32 8.10
C LEU A 54 -28.37 3.26 9.06
N THR A 55 -28.52 3.64 10.31
CA THR A 55 -29.13 2.76 11.31
C THR A 55 -30.65 2.81 11.19
N ALA A 56 -31.35 1.78 11.69
CA ALA A 56 -32.80 1.69 11.65
C ALA A 56 -33.52 2.88 12.33
N ASN A 57 -32.83 3.63 13.18
CA ASN A 57 -33.36 4.83 13.87
C ASN A 57 -33.15 6.12 13.07
N SER A 58 -32.49 6.07 11.91
CA SER A 58 -32.30 7.26 11.08
C SER A 58 -33.57 7.59 10.30
N PRO A 59 -33.98 8.87 10.20
CA PRO A 59 -35.20 9.28 9.48
C PRO A 59 -35.22 8.85 8.01
N GLU A 60 -34.05 8.72 7.39
CA GLU A 60 -33.87 8.37 5.98
C GLU A 60 -33.55 6.87 5.79
N TYR A 61 -33.70 6.06 6.83
CA TYR A 61 -33.44 4.62 6.74
C TYR A 61 -34.47 3.92 5.87
N ILE A 62 -34.01 3.24 4.85
CA ILE A 62 -34.80 2.36 3.99
C ILE A 62 -34.45 0.93 4.32
N GLN A 63 -35.45 0.13 4.65
CA GLN A 63 -35.22 -1.29 4.93
C GLN A 63 -34.61 -1.99 3.71
N PRO A 64 -33.62 -2.87 3.90
CA PRO A 64 -32.99 -3.61 2.79
C PRO A 64 -33.97 -4.40 1.93
N SER A 65 -35.06 -4.92 2.53
CA SER A 65 -36.12 -5.67 1.83
C SER A 65 -36.97 -4.82 0.86
N THR A 66 -37.04 -3.51 1.08
CA THR A 66 -37.78 -2.57 0.23
C THR A 66 -36.85 -1.81 -0.75
N ARG A 67 -35.56 -2.00 -0.63
CA ARG A 67 -34.57 -1.32 -1.44
C ARG A 67 -34.46 -2.00 -2.81
N GLN A 68 -34.76 -1.26 -3.87
CA GLN A 68 -34.68 -1.77 -5.26
C GLN A 68 -33.25 -1.77 -5.82
N VAL A 69 -32.32 -1.14 -5.11
CA VAL A 69 -30.96 -0.89 -5.62
C VAL A 69 -29.93 -1.51 -4.67
N SER A 70 -28.90 -2.12 -5.22
CA SER A 70 -27.84 -2.73 -4.41
C SER A 70 -26.90 -1.67 -3.81
N ALA A 71 -26.27 -2.00 -2.69
CA ALA A 71 -25.25 -1.14 -2.08
C ALA A 71 -24.09 -0.82 -3.02
N GLY A 72 -23.78 -1.71 -3.96
CA GLY A 72 -22.77 -1.46 -5.00
C GLY A 72 -23.18 -0.35 -5.97
N THR A 73 -24.45 -0.32 -6.36
CA THR A 73 -24.97 0.74 -7.24
C THR A 73 -24.92 2.10 -6.55
N ASP A 74 -25.26 2.17 -5.26
CA ASP A 74 -25.16 3.42 -4.49
C ASP A 74 -23.72 3.93 -4.41
N MET A 75 -22.74 3.02 -4.26
CA MET A 75 -21.33 3.39 -4.25
C MET A 75 -20.88 3.95 -5.60
N ILE A 76 -21.32 3.34 -6.69
CA ILE A 76 -21.02 3.84 -8.04
C ILE A 76 -21.62 5.23 -8.24
N GLU A 77 -22.89 5.44 -7.84
CA GLU A 77 -23.53 6.73 -7.93
C GLU A 77 -22.82 7.80 -7.09
N LEU A 78 -22.38 7.45 -5.88
CA LEU A 78 -21.58 8.35 -5.03
C LEU A 78 -20.28 8.74 -5.72
N VAL A 79 -19.56 7.80 -6.30
CA VAL A 79 -18.32 8.07 -7.05
C VAL A 79 -18.58 9.01 -8.20
N GLU A 80 -19.66 8.80 -8.98
CA GLU A 80 -20.01 9.65 -10.10
C GLU A 80 -20.39 11.08 -9.65
N ARG A 81 -21.05 11.22 -8.51
CA ARG A 81 -21.35 12.55 -7.93
C ARG A 81 -20.07 13.27 -7.49
N LEU A 82 -19.15 12.56 -6.82
CA LEU A 82 -17.87 13.13 -6.42
C LEU A 82 -17.01 13.52 -7.62
N ARG A 83 -16.98 12.69 -8.67
CA ARG A 83 -16.23 12.97 -9.90
C ARG A 83 -16.69 14.23 -10.64
N ARG A 84 -17.96 14.61 -10.48
CA ARG A 84 -18.52 15.83 -11.06
C ARG A 84 -18.22 17.08 -10.27
N HIS A 85 -17.68 16.96 -9.05
CA HIS A 85 -17.38 18.11 -8.23
C HIS A 85 -16.12 18.83 -8.77
N PRO A 86 -16.16 20.17 -8.95
CA PRO A 86 -15.06 20.90 -9.61
C PRO A 86 -13.73 20.85 -8.85
N ASP A 87 -13.77 20.64 -7.53
CA ASP A 87 -12.56 20.56 -6.69
C ASP A 87 -12.00 19.14 -6.55
N VAL A 88 -12.59 18.17 -7.26
CA VAL A 88 -12.18 16.77 -7.20
C VAL A 88 -11.51 16.37 -8.51
N GLU A 89 -10.21 16.08 -8.43
CA GLU A 89 -9.39 15.69 -9.58
C GLU A 89 -9.64 14.23 -10.00
N ALA A 90 -9.67 13.33 -9.05
CA ALA A 90 -9.89 11.90 -9.29
C ALA A 90 -10.55 11.22 -8.09
N VAL A 91 -11.35 10.19 -8.36
CA VAL A 91 -12.01 9.36 -7.33
C VAL A 91 -11.83 7.90 -7.67
N SER A 92 -11.40 7.12 -6.69
CA SER A 92 -11.23 5.67 -6.84
C SER A 92 -11.99 4.91 -5.78
N LEU A 93 -12.55 3.78 -6.17
CA LEU A 93 -12.98 2.75 -5.24
C LEU A 93 -11.83 1.78 -4.98
N SER A 94 -11.64 1.43 -3.72
CA SER A 94 -10.69 0.40 -3.33
C SER A 94 -11.26 -0.46 -2.21
N TYR A 95 -10.99 -1.76 -2.28
CA TYR A 95 -11.36 -2.69 -1.22
C TYR A 95 -10.13 -3.04 -0.40
N ASN A 96 -10.04 -2.50 0.81
CA ASN A 96 -8.92 -2.77 1.74
C ASN A 96 -7.52 -2.54 1.14
N SER A 97 -7.40 -1.58 0.22
CA SER A 97 -6.30 -1.49 -0.72
C SER A 97 -5.78 -0.05 -0.87
N PHE A 98 -5.64 0.69 0.22
CA PHE A 98 -5.05 2.03 0.17
C PHE A 98 -3.70 2.06 0.92
N PRO A 99 -2.80 2.99 0.59
CA PRO A 99 -1.52 3.14 1.26
C PRO A 99 -1.68 3.32 2.77
N TYR A 100 -0.78 2.71 3.55
CA TYR A 100 -0.76 2.74 5.03
C TYR A 100 -1.98 2.10 5.70
N ASN A 101 -2.79 1.34 4.96
CA ASN A 101 -3.85 0.55 5.57
C ASN A 101 -3.25 -0.57 6.44
N GLY A 102 -3.74 -0.71 7.67
CA GLY A 102 -3.35 -1.79 8.57
C GLY A 102 -3.89 -3.17 8.15
N SER A 103 -4.81 -3.22 7.21
CA SER A 103 -5.38 -4.45 6.62
C SER A 103 -4.94 -4.59 5.16
N TRP A 104 -4.90 -5.81 4.64
CA TRP A 104 -4.48 -6.09 3.28
C TRP A 104 -5.16 -7.33 2.71
N ASN A 105 -5.27 -7.38 1.40
CA ASN A 105 -5.68 -8.58 0.68
C ASN A 105 -4.43 -9.31 0.19
N GLY A 106 -4.41 -10.63 0.30
CA GLY A 106 -3.31 -11.46 -0.16
C GLY A 106 -3.73 -12.44 -1.23
N GLY A 107 -2.77 -12.89 -1.99
CA GLY A 107 -2.99 -13.96 -2.95
C GLY A 107 -1.76 -14.25 -3.79
N ASP A 108 -1.81 -15.39 -4.44
CA ASP A 108 -0.76 -15.81 -5.37
C ASP A 108 -0.88 -15.08 -6.70
N VAL A 109 0.25 -14.70 -7.24
CA VAL A 109 0.41 -14.29 -8.64
C VAL A 109 1.37 -15.27 -9.29
N THR A 110 1.00 -15.77 -10.44
CA THR A 110 1.82 -16.68 -11.24
C THR A 110 2.11 -16.04 -12.59
N VAL A 111 3.38 -15.92 -12.93
CA VAL A 111 3.85 -15.47 -14.23
C VAL A 111 4.78 -16.56 -14.76
N ASP A 112 4.40 -17.21 -15.83
CA ASP A 112 5.06 -18.40 -16.35
C ASP A 112 5.25 -19.48 -15.28
N THR A 113 6.49 -19.75 -14.88
CA THR A 113 6.85 -20.70 -13.83
C THR A 113 7.05 -20.07 -12.45
N LEU A 114 7.02 -18.74 -12.36
CA LEU A 114 7.23 -18.01 -11.14
C LEU A 114 5.89 -17.86 -10.39
N LYS A 115 5.86 -18.36 -9.19
CA LYS A 115 4.71 -18.19 -8.28
C LYS A 115 5.16 -17.45 -7.02
N GLN A 116 4.49 -16.35 -6.70
CA GLN A 116 4.77 -15.56 -5.51
C GLN A 116 3.46 -15.18 -4.80
N PHE A 117 3.44 -15.36 -3.49
CA PHE A 117 2.39 -14.84 -2.63
C PHE A 117 2.71 -13.38 -2.27
N GLY A 118 1.73 -12.51 -2.36
CA GLY A 118 1.94 -11.11 -2.03
C GLY A 118 0.65 -10.35 -1.78
N ARG A 119 0.79 -9.05 -1.55
CA ARG A 119 -0.34 -8.14 -1.37
C ARG A 119 -1.01 -7.88 -2.71
N LYS A 120 -2.34 -7.96 -2.72
CA LYS A 120 -3.18 -7.60 -3.85
C LYS A 120 -3.98 -6.35 -3.52
N TYR A 121 -3.94 -5.37 -4.41
CA TYR A 121 -4.80 -4.20 -4.36
C TYR A 121 -6.00 -4.41 -5.29
N LEU A 122 -7.20 -4.43 -4.70
CA LEU A 122 -8.45 -4.50 -5.44
C LEU A 122 -8.96 -3.07 -5.61
N VAL A 123 -8.76 -2.52 -6.79
CA VAL A 123 -8.90 -1.09 -7.05
C VAL A 123 -9.54 -0.82 -8.41
N THR A 124 -10.14 0.34 -8.56
CA THR A 124 -10.50 0.86 -9.88
C THR A 124 -9.29 1.52 -10.56
N PRO A 125 -9.25 1.65 -11.91
CA PRO A 125 -8.12 2.25 -12.62
C PRO A 125 -7.70 3.63 -12.10
N ASP A 126 -8.66 4.47 -11.70
CA ASP A 126 -8.39 5.79 -11.15
C ASP A 126 -7.57 5.77 -9.85
N PHE A 127 -7.42 4.62 -9.20
CA PHE A 127 -6.53 4.46 -8.04
C PHE A 127 -5.09 4.90 -8.35
N LEU A 128 -4.60 4.57 -9.53
CA LEU A 128 -3.26 4.92 -9.96
C LEU A 128 -3.10 6.43 -10.15
N ARG A 129 -4.18 7.12 -10.57
CA ARG A 129 -4.24 8.58 -10.69
C ARG A 129 -4.33 9.27 -9.33
N VAL A 130 -5.21 8.79 -8.44
CA VAL A 130 -5.41 9.33 -7.08
C VAL A 130 -4.11 9.31 -6.29
N PHE A 131 -3.34 8.22 -6.38
CA PHE A 131 -2.08 8.07 -5.67
C PHE A 131 -0.85 8.40 -6.53
N ARG A 132 -1.03 8.92 -7.74
CA ARG A 132 0.03 9.37 -8.65
C ARG A 132 1.14 8.35 -8.84
N TYR A 133 0.76 7.07 -9.02
CA TYR A 133 1.71 6.01 -9.28
C TYR A 133 2.50 6.27 -10.56
N GLN A 134 3.78 5.92 -10.53
CA GLN A 134 4.67 6.00 -11.68
C GLN A 134 5.14 4.62 -12.09
N GLY A 135 5.19 4.38 -13.39
CA GLY A 135 5.75 3.16 -13.95
C GLY A 135 7.28 3.17 -13.94
N ILE A 136 7.88 1.99 -13.98
CA ILE A 136 9.35 1.80 -13.97
C ILE A 136 10.06 2.37 -15.21
N ASN A 137 9.33 2.52 -16.32
CA ASN A 137 9.85 3.13 -17.56
C ASN A 137 9.42 4.60 -17.70
N GLY A 138 8.84 5.19 -16.65
CA GLY A 138 8.36 6.56 -16.64
C GLY A 138 6.92 6.73 -17.13
N GLU A 139 6.13 5.64 -17.18
CA GLU A 139 4.70 5.72 -17.48
C GLU A 139 4.01 6.62 -16.47
N THR A 140 3.12 7.48 -16.99
CA THR A 140 2.33 8.38 -16.16
C THR A 140 1.18 7.65 -15.46
N PRO A 141 0.60 8.21 -14.38
CA PRO A 141 -0.57 7.64 -13.72
C PRO A 141 -1.74 7.38 -14.67
N GLU A 142 -1.93 8.25 -15.68
CA GLU A 142 -2.98 8.11 -16.69
C GLU A 142 -2.72 6.92 -17.61
N GLN A 143 -1.47 6.74 -18.04
CA GLN A 143 -1.07 5.60 -18.87
C GLN A 143 -1.22 4.29 -18.11
N LEU A 144 -0.81 4.24 -16.84
CA LEU A 144 -1.00 3.08 -15.99
C LEU A 144 -2.49 2.79 -15.76
N ALA A 145 -3.30 3.82 -15.48
CA ALA A 145 -4.74 3.65 -15.33
C ALA A 145 -5.41 3.11 -16.62
N ALA A 146 -4.97 3.58 -17.78
CA ALA A 146 -5.48 3.09 -19.08
C ALA A 146 -5.05 1.65 -19.39
N SER A 147 -3.93 1.19 -18.84
CA SER A 147 -3.46 -0.19 -19.01
C SER A 147 -4.18 -1.19 -18.10
N LEU A 148 -4.75 -0.72 -16.97
CA LEU A 148 -5.49 -1.56 -16.05
C LEU A 148 -6.92 -1.80 -16.56
N LYS A 149 -7.12 -2.93 -17.22
CA LYS A 149 -8.39 -3.40 -17.79
C LYS A 149 -8.89 -4.62 -17.04
N GLU A 150 -10.07 -5.12 -17.40
CA GLU A 150 -10.52 -6.43 -16.98
C GLU A 150 -9.47 -7.48 -17.35
N GLU A 151 -9.20 -8.41 -16.44
CA GLU A 151 -8.21 -9.49 -16.61
C GLU A 151 -6.74 -9.03 -16.67
N THR A 152 -6.43 -7.76 -16.42
CA THR A 152 -5.04 -7.30 -16.35
C THR A 152 -4.62 -7.02 -14.90
N VAL A 153 -3.32 -7.19 -14.64
CA VAL A 153 -2.70 -6.95 -13.34
C VAL A 153 -1.47 -6.09 -13.53
N ILE A 154 -1.33 -5.07 -12.72
CA ILE A 154 -0.08 -4.30 -12.62
C ILE A 154 0.71 -4.86 -11.42
N ILE A 155 1.95 -5.20 -11.67
CA ILE A 155 2.84 -5.80 -10.67
C ILE A 155 3.92 -4.79 -10.30
N GLY A 156 4.24 -4.67 -9.00
CA GLY A 156 5.36 -3.86 -8.55
C GLY A 156 6.70 -4.43 -9.02
N ASP A 157 7.67 -3.56 -9.25
CA ASP A 157 9.00 -3.93 -9.76
C ASP A 157 9.70 -4.98 -8.87
N ASN A 158 9.54 -4.87 -7.56
CA ASN A 158 10.15 -5.75 -6.57
C ASN A 158 9.31 -7.00 -6.22
N TYR A 159 8.19 -7.25 -6.89
CA TYR A 159 7.27 -8.32 -6.50
C TYR A 159 7.92 -9.72 -6.53
N PHE A 160 8.81 -9.97 -7.48
CA PHE A 160 9.56 -11.23 -7.60
C PHE A 160 11.04 -11.12 -7.19
N GLU A 161 11.42 -10.07 -6.48
CA GLU A 161 12.80 -9.82 -6.07
C GLU A 161 13.39 -10.97 -5.24
N GLU A 162 12.59 -11.56 -4.34
CA GLU A 162 12.99 -12.76 -3.58
C GLU A 162 13.31 -13.97 -4.46
N LYS A 163 12.84 -13.99 -5.70
CA LYS A 163 13.14 -15.01 -6.72
C LYS A 163 14.30 -14.61 -7.63
N GLY A 164 14.96 -13.49 -7.36
CA GLY A 164 16.04 -12.97 -8.19
C GLY A 164 15.58 -12.39 -9.53
N VAL A 165 14.30 -12.06 -9.67
CA VAL A 165 13.70 -11.54 -10.90
C VAL A 165 13.21 -10.13 -10.65
N SER A 166 13.67 -9.14 -11.41
CA SER A 166 13.15 -7.78 -11.38
C SER A 166 11.97 -7.62 -12.34
N GLY A 167 11.07 -6.67 -12.05
CA GLY A 167 9.94 -6.38 -12.92
C GLY A 167 10.35 -6.04 -14.36
N ARG A 168 11.50 -5.39 -14.55
CA ARG A 168 12.05 -5.09 -15.88
C ARG A 168 12.37 -6.35 -16.70
N SER A 169 12.81 -7.42 -16.06
CA SER A 169 13.13 -8.66 -16.77
C SER A 169 11.90 -9.44 -17.22
N LEU A 170 10.70 -9.09 -16.72
CA LEU A 170 9.43 -9.70 -17.11
C LEU A 170 8.76 -8.99 -18.30
N LEU A 171 9.27 -7.82 -18.70
CA LEU A 171 8.74 -7.02 -19.82
C LEU A 171 9.39 -7.33 -21.17
N ASN A 172 10.37 -8.25 -21.21
CA ASN A 172 11.08 -8.65 -22.42
C ASN A 172 10.54 -10.04 -22.93
#